data_e0cb926634d81253e7c9a73209dd9339
#
_entry.id   e0cb926634d81253e7c9a73209dd9339
#
_cell.length_a   1.000
_cell.length_b   1.000
_cell.length_c   1.000
_cell.angle_alpha   90.00
_cell.angle_beta   90.00
_cell.angle_gamma   90.00
#
_symmetry.space_group_name_H-M   'P 1'
#
loop_
_entity.id
_entity.type
_entity.pdbx_description
1 polymer ?
#
loop_
_entity_poly.entity_id
_entity_poly.type
_entity_poly.pdbx_seq_one_letter_code
_entity_poly.pdbx_strand_id
1 'polypeptide(L)'
;MNTYNTYRKLFAYIPQFRALALGAVLVSGLSAVLTTCGYYAINCFLYALIADQNMPRAQSLAFVIALLLLAGSLCLGASGLMAHYVGFNLENVLRKRGVEGLNHASFTFFDLSLIHI
;
A
#
# COMPACT_ATOMS: atom_id res chain seq x y z
N MET A 1 -10.59 -4.58 22.85
CA MET A 1 -9.39 -3.91 22.35
C MET A 1 -9.63 -3.37 20.95
N ASN A 2 -9.46 -2.10 20.77
CA ASN A 2 -9.82 -1.46 19.51
C ASN A 2 -8.69 -1.63 18.49
N THR A 3 -8.99 -2.17 17.32
CA THR A 3 -8.01 -2.38 16.23
C THR A 3 -7.26 -1.09 15.90
N TYR A 4 -7.97 0.04 15.96
CA TYR A 4 -7.39 1.36 15.74
C TYR A 4 -6.26 1.68 16.72
N ASN A 5 -6.43 1.37 18.00
CA ASN A 5 -5.40 1.60 19.02
C ASN A 5 -4.17 0.71 18.81
N THR A 6 -4.36 -0.52 18.33
CA THR A 6 -3.26 -1.42 17.97
C THR A 6 -2.42 -0.87 16.82
N TYR A 7 -3.07 -0.40 15.74
CA TYR A 7 -2.38 0.23 14.62
C TYR A 7 -1.67 1.52 15.04
N ARG A 8 -2.31 2.33 15.88
CA ARG A 8 -1.70 3.56 16.39
C ARG A 8 -0.43 3.27 17.18
N LYS A 9 -0.43 2.24 18.03
CA LYS A 9 0.75 1.81 18.77
C LYS A 9 1.86 1.31 17.85
N LEU A 10 1.53 0.51 16.84
CA LEU A 10 2.49 0.00 15.87
C LEU A 10 3.15 1.15 15.10
N PHE A 11 2.38 2.12 14.64
CA PHE A 11 2.91 3.28 13.92
C PHE A 11 3.67 4.25 14.83
N ALA A 12 3.37 4.30 16.13
CA ALA A 12 4.12 5.12 17.08
C ALA A 12 5.56 4.64 17.26
N TYR A 13 5.83 3.35 17.08
CA TYR A 13 7.18 2.78 17.18
C TYR A 13 8.08 3.17 16.01
N ILE A 14 7.50 3.54 14.85
CA ILE A 14 8.27 3.85 13.64
C ILE A 14 7.69 5.10 12.98
N PRO A 15 7.94 6.30 13.54
CA PRO A 15 7.36 7.53 12.99
C PRO A 15 7.84 7.84 11.57
N GLN A 16 9.04 7.40 11.19
CA GLN A 16 9.60 7.61 9.86
C GLN A 16 8.85 6.84 8.75
N PHE A 17 8.22 5.70 9.07
CA PHE A 17 7.43 4.91 8.12
C PHE A 17 5.98 5.36 8.02
N ARG A 18 5.53 6.20 8.94
CA ARG A 18 4.17 6.73 8.96
C ARG A 18 3.87 7.56 7.72
N ALA A 19 4.81 8.43 7.35
CA ALA A 19 4.69 9.26 6.15
C ALA A 19 4.67 8.39 4.90
N LEU A 20 5.51 7.34 4.85
CA LEU A 20 5.57 6.41 3.72
C LEU A 20 4.28 5.59 3.59
N ALA A 21 3.73 5.11 4.70
CA ALA A 21 2.46 4.39 4.72
C ALA A 21 1.30 5.28 4.24
N LEU A 22 1.27 6.52 4.68
CA LEU A 22 0.27 7.51 4.26
C LEU A 22 0.41 7.80 2.77
N GLY A 23 1.64 7.94 2.28
CA GLY A 23 1.95 8.09 0.88
C GLY A 23 1.45 6.92 0.04
N ALA A 24 1.63 5.68 0.51
CA ALA A 24 1.13 4.48 -0.16
C ALA A 24 -0.39 4.50 -0.31
N VAL A 25 -1.11 4.91 0.73
CA VAL A 25 -2.57 5.02 0.70
C VAL A 25 -3.02 6.10 -0.29
N LEU A 26 -2.36 7.26 -0.28
CA LEU A 26 -2.70 8.36 -1.18
C LEU A 26 -2.45 7.97 -2.65
N VAL A 27 -1.31 7.34 -2.93
CA VAL A 27 -0.97 6.88 -4.28
C VAL A 27 -1.93 5.78 -4.74
N SER A 28 -2.36 4.89 -3.85
CA SER A 28 -3.38 3.88 -4.14
C SER A 28 -4.73 4.53 -4.47
N GLY A 29 -5.13 5.54 -3.73
CA GLY A 29 -6.34 6.32 -4.02
C GLY A 29 -6.26 7.00 -5.38
N LEU A 30 -5.11 7.60 -5.70
CA LEU A 30 -4.88 8.21 -7.01
C LEU A 30 -4.98 7.17 -8.13
N SER A 31 -4.41 5.99 -7.94
CA SER A 31 -4.51 4.87 -8.89
C SER A 31 -5.98 4.49 -9.13
N ALA A 32 -6.78 4.40 -8.08
CA ALA A 32 -8.20 4.08 -8.18
C ALA A 32 -8.96 5.14 -9.01
N VAL A 33 -8.68 6.42 -8.78
CA VAL A 33 -9.29 7.53 -9.52
C VAL A 33 -8.90 7.46 -10.99
N LEU A 34 -7.62 7.26 -11.30
CA LEU A 34 -7.13 7.17 -12.68
C LEU A 34 -7.75 5.98 -13.41
N THR A 35 -7.85 4.83 -12.76
CA THR A 35 -8.47 3.63 -13.35
C THR A 35 -9.96 3.85 -13.60
N THR A 36 -10.67 4.48 -12.68
CA THR A 36 -12.09 4.82 -12.85
C THR A 36 -12.31 5.79 -14.02
N CYS A 37 -11.45 6.81 -14.14
CA CYS A 37 -11.46 7.72 -15.29
C CYS A 37 -11.19 6.97 -16.58
N GLY A 38 -10.30 5.99 -16.58
CA GLY A 38 -10.02 5.13 -17.73
C GLY A 38 -11.26 4.35 -18.19
N TYR A 39 -12.00 3.78 -17.26
CA TYR A 39 -13.26 3.07 -17.57
C TYR A 39 -14.33 4.02 -18.13
N TYR A 40 -14.43 5.21 -17.57
CA TYR A 40 -15.33 6.23 -18.12
C TYR A 40 -14.94 6.61 -19.55
N ALA A 41 -13.65 6.78 -19.80
CA ALA A 41 -13.14 7.08 -21.14
C ALA A 41 -13.42 5.92 -22.13
N ILE A 42 -13.40 4.67 -21.69
CA ILE A 42 -13.78 3.50 -22.49
C ILE A 42 -15.24 3.61 -22.93
N ASN A 43 -16.14 4.00 -22.02
CA ASN A 43 -17.54 4.22 -22.37
C ASN A 43 -17.69 5.32 -23.41
N CYS A 44 -16.96 6.43 -23.27
CA CYS A 44 -16.97 7.51 -24.25
C CYS A 44 -16.41 7.05 -25.60
N PHE A 45 -15.37 6.21 -25.60
CA PHE A 45 -14.78 5.64 -26.80
C PHE A 45 -15.79 4.77 -27.55
N LEU A 46 -16.47 3.87 -26.85
CA LEU A 46 -17.48 3.00 -27.44
C LEU A 46 -18.63 3.82 -28.02
N TYR A 47 -19.06 4.84 -27.32
CA TYR A 47 -20.10 5.73 -27.79
C TYR A 47 -19.68 6.47 -29.06
N ALA A 48 -18.46 7.01 -29.08
CA ALA A 48 -17.94 7.72 -30.26
C ALA A 48 -17.77 6.79 -31.48
N LEU A 49 -17.38 5.53 -31.22
CA LEU A 49 -17.18 4.56 -32.29
C LEU A 49 -18.50 4.05 -32.87
N ILE A 50 -19.48 3.73 -32.02
CA ILE A 50 -20.72 3.06 -32.42
C ILE A 50 -21.81 4.07 -32.80
N ALA A 51 -22.05 5.09 -31.95
CA ALA A 51 -23.14 6.03 -32.14
C ALA A 51 -22.76 7.19 -33.07
N ASP A 52 -21.63 7.83 -32.82
CA ASP A 52 -21.20 9.00 -33.58
C ASP A 52 -20.38 8.66 -34.84
N GLN A 53 -19.82 7.46 -34.90
CA GLN A 53 -18.95 6.99 -36.00
C GLN A 53 -17.81 7.98 -36.30
N ASN A 54 -17.29 8.64 -35.26
CA ASN A 54 -16.27 9.67 -35.37
C ASN A 54 -14.90 9.04 -35.09
N MET A 55 -14.20 8.61 -36.15
CA MET A 55 -12.90 7.95 -36.03
C MET A 55 -11.80 8.82 -35.41
N PRO A 56 -11.64 10.11 -35.77
CA PRO A 56 -10.61 10.94 -35.11
C PRO A 56 -10.81 11.06 -33.61
N ARG A 57 -12.06 11.23 -33.18
CA ARG A 57 -12.39 11.30 -31.72
C ARG A 57 -12.13 9.97 -31.03
N ALA A 58 -12.48 8.85 -31.67
CA ALA A 58 -12.22 7.52 -31.15
C ALA A 58 -10.72 7.27 -31.00
N GLN A 59 -9.89 7.67 -31.92
CA GLN A 59 -8.44 7.54 -31.85
C GLN A 59 -7.87 8.37 -30.69
N SER A 60 -8.32 9.61 -30.52
CA SER A 60 -7.91 10.47 -29.41
C SER A 60 -8.29 9.85 -28.06
N LEU A 61 -9.51 9.32 -27.95
CA LEU A 61 -9.97 8.66 -26.73
C LEU A 61 -9.19 7.38 -26.45
N ALA A 62 -8.85 6.60 -27.46
CA ALA A 62 -8.04 5.41 -27.29
C ALA A 62 -6.66 5.75 -26.70
N PHE A 63 -6.05 6.83 -27.17
CA PHE A 63 -4.77 7.30 -26.63
C PHE A 63 -4.90 7.75 -25.17
N VAL A 64 -5.96 8.50 -24.85
CA VAL A 64 -6.24 8.93 -23.48
C VAL A 64 -6.47 7.72 -22.55
N ILE A 65 -7.21 6.72 -23.02
CA ILE A 65 -7.45 5.48 -22.25
C ILE A 65 -6.12 4.78 -21.93
N ALA A 66 -5.26 4.63 -22.95
CA ALA A 66 -3.96 4.00 -22.77
C ALA A 66 -3.10 4.74 -21.74
N LEU A 67 -3.07 6.07 -21.79
CA LEU A 67 -2.33 6.89 -20.84
C LEU A 67 -2.90 6.77 -19.41
N LEU A 68 -4.23 6.83 -19.26
CA LEU A 68 -4.89 6.72 -17.96
C LEU A 68 -4.66 5.36 -17.31
N LEU A 69 -4.82 4.29 -18.07
CA LEU A 69 -4.63 2.93 -17.57
C LEU A 69 -3.16 2.68 -17.23
N LEU A 70 -2.23 3.16 -18.06
CA LEU A 70 -0.80 3.06 -17.79
C LEU A 70 -0.43 3.82 -16.52
N ALA A 71 -0.87 5.06 -16.38
CA ALA A 71 -0.60 5.88 -15.20
C ALA A 71 -1.22 5.24 -13.94
N GLY A 72 -2.44 4.75 -14.04
CA GLY A 72 -3.10 4.03 -12.93
C GLY A 72 -2.34 2.79 -12.50
N SER A 73 -1.85 2.00 -13.46
CA SER A 73 -1.07 0.79 -13.19
C SER A 73 0.27 1.11 -12.54
N LEU A 74 0.95 2.15 -13.01
CA LEU A 74 2.23 2.60 -12.43
C LEU A 74 2.02 3.09 -10.99
N CYS A 75 0.96 3.86 -10.73
CA CYS A 75 0.63 4.30 -9.38
C CYS A 75 0.32 3.12 -8.46
N LEU A 76 -0.42 2.13 -8.95
CA LEU A 76 -0.73 0.93 -8.18
C LEU A 76 0.53 0.15 -7.83
N GLY A 77 1.43 -0.03 -8.80
CA GLY A 77 2.72 -0.69 -8.58
C GLY A 77 3.58 0.06 -7.57
N ALA A 78 3.66 1.38 -7.69
CA ALA A 78 4.40 2.22 -6.76
C ALA A 78 3.83 2.12 -5.34
N SER A 79 2.50 2.17 -5.21
CA SER A 79 1.82 2.00 -3.92
C SER A 79 2.12 0.64 -3.31
N GLY A 80 2.09 -0.43 -4.10
CA GLY A 80 2.42 -1.78 -3.67
C GLY A 80 3.85 -1.88 -3.16
N LEU A 81 4.81 -1.32 -3.90
CA LEU A 81 6.22 -1.30 -3.48
C LEU A 81 6.41 -0.55 -2.16
N MET A 82 5.77 0.61 -2.01
CA MET A 82 5.82 1.37 -0.77
C MET A 82 5.22 0.58 0.40
N ALA A 83 4.09 -0.07 0.19
CA ALA A 83 3.44 -0.89 1.21
C ALA A 83 4.30 -2.08 1.62
N HIS A 84 4.91 -2.77 0.66
CA HIS A 84 5.83 -3.87 0.93
C HIS A 84 7.07 -3.42 1.69
N TYR A 85 7.63 -2.28 1.31
CA TYR A 85 8.78 -1.71 2.01
C TYR A 85 8.46 -1.42 3.48
N VAL A 86 7.31 -0.78 3.74
CA VAL A 86 6.85 -0.51 5.11
C VAL A 86 6.62 -1.82 5.88
N GLY A 87 5.96 -2.79 5.27
CA GLY A 87 5.69 -4.09 5.88
C GLY A 87 6.96 -4.83 6.24
N PHE A 88 7.95 -4.86 5.35
CA PHE A 88 9.23 -5.50 5.59
C PHE A 88 9.99 -4.88 6.76
N ASN A 89 10.05 -3.54 6.79
CA ASN A 89 10.76 -2.84 7.86
C ASN A 89 10.04 -3.00 9.19
N LEU A 90 8.72 -2.97 9.20
CA LEU A 90 7.92 -3.19 10.39
C LEU A 90 8.14 -4.62 10.92
N GLU A 91 8.13 -5.61 10.04
CA GLU A 91 8.40 -7.01 10.40
C GLU A 91 9.78 -7.17 11.02
N ASN A 92 10.81 -6.56 10.43
CA ASN A 92 12.16 -6.61 10.97
C ASN A 92 12.26 -6.01 12.37
N VAL A 93 11.62 -4.86 12.59
CA VAL A 93 11.60 -4.21 13.92
C VAL A 93 10.87 -5.09 14.92
N LEU A 94 9.73 -5.67 14.56
CA LEU A 94 8.98 -6.56 15.43
C LEU A 94 9.77 -7.83 15.75
N ARG A 95 10.48 -8.39 14.78
CA ARG A 95 11.36 -9.56 15.01
C ARG A 95 12.49 -9.24 15.98
N LYS A 96 13.17 -8.12 15.81
CA LYS A 96 14.25 -7.68 16.70
C LYS A 96 13.74 -7.53 18.12
N ARG A 97 12.61 -6.87 18.31
CA ARG A 97 12.00 -6.68 19.62
C ARG A 97 11.52 -7.98 20.23
N GLY A 98 10.95 -8.87 19.41
CA GLY A 98 10.53 -10.19 19.85
C GLY A 98 11.71 -11.03 20.33
N VAL A 99 12.81 -11.05 19.57
CA VAL A 99 14.03 -11.77 19.94
C VAL A 99 14.65 -11.18 21.22
N GLU A 100 14.72 -9.85 21.33
CA GLU A 100 15.22 -9.20 22.56
C GLU A 100 14.33 -9.53 23.76
N GLY A 101 13.02 -9.50 23.58
CA GLY A 101 12.06 -9.88 24.63
C GLY A 101 12.21 -11.34 25.04
N LEU A 102 12.37 -12.24 24.09
CA LEU A 102 12.60 -13.67 24.37
C LEU A 102 13.93 -13.90 25.07
N ASN A 103 14.99 -13.25 24.63
CA ASN A 103 16.30 -13.34 25.29
C ASN A 103 16.23 -12.87 26.74
N HIS A 104 15.56 -11.75 26.98
CA HIS A 104 15.38 -11.20 28.33
C HIS A 104 14.54 -12.14 29.21
N ALA A 105 13.46 -12.68 28.65
CA ALA A 105 12.61 -13.65 29.36
C ALA A 105 13.38 -14.95 29.65
N SER A 106 14.19 -15.43 28.71
CA SER A 106 15.02 -16.63 28.89
C SER A 106 16.04 -16.45 29.99
N PHE A 107 16.73 -15.33 30.04
CA PHE A 107 17.67 -15.02 31.11
C PHE A 107 16.99 -14.98 32.47
N THR A 108 15.86 -14.33 32.58
CA THR A 108 15.08 -14.28 33.82
C THR A 108 14.64 -15.66 34.25
N PHE A 109 14.21 -16.49 33.29
CA PHE A 109 13.78 -17.87 33.57
C PHE A 109 14.95 -18.72 34.06
N PHE A 110 16.11 -18.63 33.46
CA PHE A 110 17.31 -19.34 33.90
C PHE A 110 17.78 -18.92 35.29
N ASP A 111 17.76 -17.61 35.56
CA ASP A 111 18.11 -17.08 36.89
C ASP A 111 17.17 -17.62 37.96
N LEU A 112 15.86 -17.64 37.70
CA LEU A 112 14.87 -18.19 38.62
C LEU A 112 15.05 -19.68 38.85
N SER A 113 15.38 -20.43 37.79
CA SER A 113 15.68 -21.87 37.89
C SER A 113 16.90 -22.15 38.74
N LEU A 114 17.95 -21.36 38.60
CA LEU A 114 19.17 -21.47 39.41
C LEU A 114 18.93 -21.16 40.86
N ILE A 115 18.09 -20.19 41.17
CA ILE A 115 17.72 -19.80 42.53
C ILE A 115 16.90 -20.90 43.23
N HIS A 116 16.05 -21.60 42.47
CA HIS A 116 15.22 -22.69 43.00
C HIS A 116 15.97 -24.03 43.14
N ILE A 117 17.12 -24.19 42.56
CA ILE A 117 17.97 -25.35 42.73
C ILE A 117 18.93 -25.14 43.91
#